data_2ea887ec2a5ad47b44e51371072d4600
#
_entry.id   2ea887ec2a5ad47b44e51371072d4600
#
_cell.length_a   1.000
_cell.length_b   1.000
_cell.length_c   1.000
_cell.angle_alpha   90.00
_cell.angle_beta   90.00
_cell.angle_gamma   90.00
#
_symmetry.space_group_name_H-M   'P 1'
#
loop_
_entity.id
_entity.type
_entity.pdbx_description
1 polymer ?
#
loop_
_entity_poly.entity_id
_entity_poly.type
_entity_poly.pdbx_seq_one_letter_code
_entity_poly.pdbx_strand_id
1 'polypeptide(L)'
;RQRQMCIRDRRMMDACADFGRAVVVLDRPNPNGSYIDGPVLDMKYKSGVGALPIPVVHGLTMGEIARMAVGEGWAKPCDLTVVKCRNYTHATEYLLPVAPSPNLPTARAVYLYAALCPFEGTVVSLGRGTDKPFEMYGHPDMTGRTFSFTPRPTAGAKHPPLEGRLCRGVDLSGMPLAEAREVGFSLRYVIDACADLEMGDKFFTPMFEKLVGVGWVREMILAGASEAEIR
;
A
#
# COMPACT_ATOMS: atom_id res chain seq x y z
N ARG A 1 -0.07 -1.72 3.49
CA ARG A 1 -0.31 -2.05 4.91
C ARG A 1 -1.59 -2.83 5.15
N GLN A 2 -2.70 -2.56 4.45
CA GLN A 2 -3.94 -3.30 4.64
C GLN A 2 -3.73 -4.81 4.45
N ARG A 3 -3.15 -5.26 3.33
CA ARG A 3 -2.81 -6.67 3.12
C ARG A 3 -1.90 -7.25 4.22
N GLN A 4 -0.97 -6.44 4.77
CA GLN A 4 -0.05 -6.88 5.82
C GLN A 4 -0.75 -7.06 7.17
N MET A 5 -1.75 -6.25 7.48
CA MET A 5 -2.57 -6.42 8.70
C MET A 5 -3.37 -7.72 8.62
N CYS A 6 -4.01 -8.00 7.49
CA CYS A 6 -4.78 -9.24 7.25
C CYS A 6 -3.97 -10.52 7.53
N ILE A 7 -2.63 -10.50 7.32
CA ILE A 7 -1.75 -11.64 7.64
C ILE A 7 -1.70 -11.90 9.15
N ARG A 8 -1.56 -10.84 9.95
CA ARG A 8 -1.51 -10.96 11.41
C ARG A 8 -2.83 -11.44 11.98
N ASP A 9 -3.93 -10.90 11.46
CA ASP A 9 -5.27 -11.29 11.88
C ASP A 9 -5.53 -12.76 11.57
N ARG A 10 -5.22 -13.22 10.37
CA ARG A 10 -5.32 -14.63 10.01
C ARG A 10 -4.50 -15.52 10.94
N ARG A 11 -3.23 -15.17 11.19
CA ARG A 11 -2.37 -15.96 12.09
C ARG A 11 -2.90 -16.01 13.53
N MET A 12 -3.47 -14.89 14.01
CA MET A 12 -4.13 -14.85 15.32
C MET A 12 -5.34 -15.78 15.35
N MET A 13 -6.19 -15.74 14.31
CA MET A 13 -7.35 -16.61 14.19
C MET A 13 -6.96 -18.08 14.12
N ASP A 14 -5.94 -18.44 13.31
CA ASP A 14 -5.40 -19.79 13.23
C ASP A 14 -4.91 -20.28 14.59
N ALA A 15 -4.18 -19.45 15.33
CA ALA A 15 -3.70 -19.80 16.68
C ALA A 15 -4.86 -19.95 17.67
N CYS A 16 -5.86 -19.06 17.64
CA CYS A 16 -7.04 -19.16 18.49
C CYS A 16 -7.82 -20.45 18.21
N ALA A 17 -7.96 -20.84 16.95
CA ALA A 17 -8.57 -22.11 16.56
C ALA A 17 -7.80 -23.30 17.14
N ASP A 18 -6.47 -23.30 17.04
CA ASP A 18 -5.61 -24.39 17.54
C ASP A 18 -5.69 -24.56 19.07
N PHE A 19 -5.92 -23.47 19.79
CA PHE A 19 -6.03 -23.46 21.26
C PHE A 19 -7.48 -23.39 21.79
N GLY A 20 -8.49 -23.54 20.92
CA GLY A 20 -9.90 -23.51 21.30
C GLY A 20 -10.32 -22.18 21.94
N ARG A 21 -9.78 -21.06 21.46
CA ARG A 21 -10.06 -19.71 21.98
C ARG A 21 -10.98 -18.95 21.03
N ALA A 22 -11.95 -18.23 21.60
CA ALA A 22 -12.79 -17.30 20.86
C ALA A 22 -11.97 -16.07 20.39
N VAL A 23 -12.34 -15.54 19.23
CA VAL A 23 -11.78 -14.32 18.65
C VAL A 23 -12.86 -13.24 18.62
N VAL A 24 -12.59 -12.10 19.24
CA VAL A 24 -13.46 -10.92 19.16
C VAL A 24 -12.74 -9.83 18.36
N VAL A 25 -13.30 -9.47 17.20
CA VAL A 25 -12.81 -8.36 16.39
C VAL A 25 -13.63 -7.12 16.69
N LEU A 26 -13.01 -6.12 17.32
CA LEU A 26 -13.57 -4.78 17.43
C LEU A 26 -13.29 -4.07 16.11
N ASP A 27 -14.31 -4.04 15.25
CA ASP A 27 -14.16 -3.53 13.89
C ASP A 27 -13.91 -2.01 13.87
N ARG A 28 -13.35 -1.51 12.78
CA ARG A 28 -13.06 -0.10 12.60
C ARG A 28 -13.21 0.31 11.12
N PRO A 29 -13.51 1.60 10.87
CA PRO A 29 -13.63 2.12 9.52
C PRO A 29 -12.35 1.93 8.72
N ASN A 30 -12.51 1.65 7.43
CA ASN A 30 -11.42 1.68 6.45
C ASN A 30 -11.47 3.01 5.69
N PRO A 31 -10.42 3.87 5.76
CA PRO A 31 -10.42 5.14 5.01
C PRO A 31 -10.45 4.95 3.49
N ASN A 32 -10.02 3.79 2.98
CA ASN A 32 -10.13 3.38 1.58
C ASN A 32 -11.22 2.31 1.40
N GLY A 33 -12.31 2.39 2.17
CA GLY A 33 -13.39 1.41 2.16
C GLY A 33 -14.37 1.55 1.00
N SER A 34 -14.34 2.69 0.29
CA SER A 34 -15.34 3.03 -0.74
C SER A 34 -15.06 2.43 -2.12
N TYR A 35 -13.91 1.76 -2.32
CA TYR A 35 -13.54 1.21 -3.61
C TYR A 35 -12.69 -0.05 -3.49
N ILE A 36 -12.65 -0.82 -4.57
CA ILE A 36 -11.80 -1.99 -4.76
C ILE A 36 -10.95 -1.71 -5.98
N ASP A 37 -9.62 -1.92 -5.89
CA ASP A 37 -8.71 -1.59 -6.98
C ASP A 37 -7.41 -2.39 -6.96
N GLY A 38 -6.77 -2.49 -8.13
CA GLY A 38 -5.54 -3.24 -8.34
C GLY A 38 -5.73 -4.76 -8.45
N PRO A 39 -4.70 -5.47 -8.87
CA PRO A 39 -4.78 -6.90 -9.12
C PRO A 39 -4.99 -7.71 -7.84
N VAL A 40 -5.68 -8.85 -7.97
CA VAL A 40 -5.77 -9.87 -6.93
C VAL A 40 -4.39 -10.53 -6.77
N LEU A 41 -3.98 -10.78 -5.53
CA LEU A 41 -2.71 -11.44 -5.25
C LEU A 41 -2.68 -12.85 -5.84
N ASP A 42 -1.77 -13.09 -6.79
CA ASP A 42 -1.38 -14.43 -7.19
C ASP A 42 -0.56 -15.07 -6.06
N MET A 43 -1.02 -16.20 -5.56
CA MET A 43 -0.48 -16.84 -4.36
C MET A 43 0.98 -17.31 -4.51
N LYS A 44 1.54 -17.34 -5.74
CA LYS A 44 2.99 -17.55 -5.95
C LYS A 44 3.84 -16.39 -5.39
N TYR A 45 3.25 -15.18 -5.28
CA TYR A 45 3.89 -14.01 -4.67
C TYR A 45 3.52 -13.80 -3.20
N LYS A 46 2.88 -14.79 -2.56
CA LYS A 46 2.59 -14.78 -1.13
C LYS A 46 3.85 -14.44 -0.31
N SER A 47 3.70 -13.50 0.62
CA SER A 47 4.84 -12.96 1.37
C SER A 47 4.41 -12.31 2.69
N GLY A 48 5.35 -11.69 3.39
CA GLY A 48 5.06 -10.88 4.58
C GLY A 48 4.28 -9.59 4.33
N VAL A 49 4.01 -9.23 3.05
CA VAL A 49 3.22 -8.04 2.68
C VAL A 49 1.88 -8.37 2.04
N GLY A 50 1.65 -9.64 1.67
CA GLY A 50 0.38 -10.13 1.13
C GLY A 50 0.27 -11.65 1.27
N ALA A 51 -0.81 -12.18 1.85
CA ALA A 51 -0.98 -13.62 2.07
C ALA A 51 -2.40 -14.14 1.84
N LEU A 52 -3.31 -13.30 1.41
CA LEU A 52 -4.67 -13.67 1.02
C LEU A 52 -4.88 -13.29 -0.45
N PRO A 53 -5.67 -14.06 -1.22
CA PRO A 53 -5.96 -13.78 -2.62
C PRO A 53 -6.99 -12.66 -2.75
N ILE A 54 -6.59 -11.45 -2.33
CA ILE A 54 -7.40 -10.23 -2.35
C ILE A 54 -6.73 -9.11 -3.15
N PRO A 55 -7.49 -8.14 -3.67
CA PRO A 55 -6.95 -6.99 -4.41
C PRO A 55 -5.96 -6.16 -3.59
N VAL A 56 -5.17 -5.30 -4.24
CA VAL A 56 -4.27 -4.35 -3.55
C VAL A 56 -5.07 -3.45 -2.63
N VAL A 57 -6.15 -2.86 -3.13
CA VAL A 57 -7.14 -2.15 -2.34
C VAL A 57 -8.40 -3.02 -2.30
N HIS A 58 -8.66 -3.63 -1.16
CA HIS A 58 -9.76 -4.59 -1.02
C HIS A 58 -11.07 -3.98 -0.50
N GLY A 59 -11.06 -2.72 -0.08
CA GLY A 59 -12.24 -2.00 0.41
C GLY A 59 -12.82 -2.45 1.76
N LEU A 60 -12.48 -3.64 2.23
CA LEU A 60 -13.10 -4.28 3.40
C LEU A 60 -12.60 -3.70 4.72
N THR A 61 -13.43 -3.78 5.76
CA THR A 61 -13.03 -3.59 7.16
C THR A 61 -12.28 -4.82 7.68
N MET A 62 -11.69 -4.71 8.86
CA MET A 62 -10.98 -5.84 9.50
C MET A 62 -11.94 -6.97 9.85
N GLY A 63 -13.15 -6.63 10.32
CA GLY A 63 -14.18 -7.61 10.66
C GLY A 63 -14.72 -8.33 9.42
N GLU A 64 -14.86 -7.63 8.31
CA GLU A 64 -15.27 -8.24 7.03
C GLU A 64 -14.20 -9.19 6.50
N ILE A 65 -12.91 -8.81 6.55
CA ILE A 65 -11.82 -9.70 6.17
C ILE A 65 -11.75 -10.93 7.08
N ALA A 66 -11.94 -10.76 8.38
CA ALA A 66 -11.94 -11.90 9.31
C ALA A 66 -13.03 -12.92 8.94
N ARG A 67 -14.26 -12.44 8.68
CA ARG A 67 -15.36 -13.29 8.24
C ARG A 67 -15.09 -13.97 6.90
N MET A 68 -14.58 -13.19 5.93
CA MET A 68 -14.21 -13.70 4.62
C MET A 68 -13.14 -14.79 4.72
N ALA A 69 -12.09 -14.55 5.53
CA ALA A 69 -11.01 -15.51 5.71
C ALA A 69 -11.48 -16.85 6.29
N VAL A 70 -12.46 -16.84 7.21
CA VAL A 70 -13.08 -18.08 7.72
C VAL A 70 -14.00 -18.70 6.67
N GLY A 71 -14.85 -17.90 6.03
CA GLY A 71 -15.84 -18.37 5.06
C GLY A 71 -15.21 -18.99 3.81
N GLU A 72 -14.10 -18.42 3.34
CA GLU A 72 -13.33 -18.92 2.17
C GLU A 72 -12.30 -20.02 2.56
N GLY A 73 -12.22 -20.40 3.82
CA GLY A 73 -11.25 -21.40 4.29
C GLY A 73 -9.79 -20.91 4.25
N TRP A 74 -9.55 -19.61 4.20
CA TRP A 74 -8.20 -19.04 4.25
C TRP A 74 -7.62 -18.99 5.67
N ALA A 75 -8.49 -19.00 6.67
CA ALA A 75 -8.17 -19.17 8.09
C ALA A 75 -8.88 -20.41 8.64
N LYS A 76 -8.33 -21.00 9.70
CA LYS A 76 -8.97 -22.11 10.40
C LYS A 76 -10.31 -21.66 10.97
N PRO A 77 -11.35 -22.52 10.96
CA PRO A 77 -12.61 -22.25 11.65
C PRO A 77 -12.36 -21.94 13.12
N CYS A 78 -12.84 -20.80 13.60
CA CYS A 78 -12.74 -20.38 14.99
C CYS A 78 -14.06 -19.75 15.45
N ASP A 79 -14.28 -19.69 16.76
CA ASP A 79 -15.40 -18.94 17.35
C ASP A 79 -15.13 -17.44 17.16
N LEU A 80 -15.71 -16.85 16.09
CA LEU A 80 -15.46 -15.49 15.64
C LEU A 80 -16.67 -14.59 15.89
N THR A 81 -16.50 -13.61 16.76
CA THR A 81 -17.45 -12.51 16.98
C THR A 81 -16.89 -11.20 16.40
N VAL A 82 -17.65 -10.52 15.53
CA VAL A 82 -17.32 -9.20 15.01
C VAL A 82 -18.26 -8.15 15.58
N VAL A 83 -17.72 -7.22 16.36
CA VAL A 83 -18.43 -6.04 16.84
C VAL A 83 -18.30 -4.94 15.78
N LYS A 84 -19.38 -4.72 15.03
CA LYS A 84 -19.40 -3.76 13.91
C LYS A 84 -19.29 -2.31 14.37
N CYS A 85 -18.70 -1.44 13.53
CA CYS A 85 -18.76 0.01 13.71
C CYS A 85 -20.20 0.50 13.62
N ARG A 86 -20.56 1.44 14.51
CA ARG A 86 -21.84 2.17 14.40
C ARG A 86 -21.69 3.29 13.35
N ASN A 87 -22.76 3.56 12.61
CA ASN A 87 -22.83 4.67 11.65
C ASN A 87 -21.70 4.67 10.59
N TYR A 88 -21.20 3.50 10.22
CA TYR A 88 -20.21 3.32 9.16
C TYR A 88 -20.78 2.42 8.07
N THR A 89 -20.57 2.85 6.84
CA THR A 89 -20.80 2.10 5.61
C THR A 89 -19.60 2.29 4.67
N HIS A 90 -19.50 1.52 3.61
CA HIS A 90 -18.44 1.71 2.60
C HIS A 90 -18.50 3.08 1.90
N ALA A 91 -19.66 3.74 1.87
CA ALA A 91 -19.82 5.09 1.36
C ALA A 91 -19.38 6.18 2.36
N THR A 92 -19.09 5.81 3.62
CA THR A 92 -18.70 6.78 4.66
C THR A 92 -17.29 7.28 4.41
N GLU A 93 -17.16 8.59 4.22
CA GLU A 93 -15.86 9.25 4.22
C GLU A 93 -15.30 9.29 5.62
N TYR A 94 -14.13 8.68 5.82
CA TYR A 94 -13.54 8.54 7.14
C TYR A 94 -12.10 9.02 7.18
N LEU A 95 -11.87 10.06 7.95
CA LEU A 95 -10.52 10.54 8.27
C LEU A 95 -10.03 9.89 9.56
N LEU A 96 -8.86 9.29 9.52
CA LEU A 96 -8.26 8.69 10.71
C LEU A 96 -7.95 9.79 11.75
N PRO A 97 -8.46 9.69 12.99
CA PRO A 97 -8.20 10.68 14.04
C PRO A 97 -6.76 10.62 14.56
N VAL A 98 -6.08 9.50 14.31
CA VAL A 98 -4.68 9.28 14.69
C VAL A 98 -3.93 8.73 13.48
N ALA A 99 -2.76 9.25 13.20
CA ALA A 99 -1.89 8.78 12.12
C ALA A 99 -1.56 7.29 12.29
N PRO A 100 -1.79 6.43 11.27
CA PRO A 100 -1.62 4.99 11.39
C PRO A 100 -0.14 4.57 11.45
N SER A 101 0.76 5.50 11.16
CA SER A 101 2.21 5.28 11.17
C SER A 101 2.96 6.61 11.14
N PRO A 102 4.16 6.69 11.75
CA PRO A 102 5.05 7.85 11.56
C PRO A 102 5.38 8.15 10.08
N ASN A 103 5.28 7.13 9.20
CA ASN A 103 5.47 7.30 7.76
C ASN A 103 4.16 7.55 6.98
N LEU A 104 3.04 7.70 7.65
CA LEU A 104 1.74 8.10 7.07
C LEU A 104 1.13 9.17 7.97
N PRO A 105 1.76 10.35 8.07
CA PRO A 105 1.38 11.37 9.07
C PRO A 105 0.09 12.11 8.71
N THR A 106 -0.32 12.10 7.44
CA THR A 106 -1.46 12.86 6.93
C THR A 106 -2.51 11.96 6.28
N ALA A 107 -3.74 12.46 6.15
CA ALA A 107 -4.79 11.78 5.39
C ALA A 107 -4.42 11.64 3.91
N ARG A 108 -3.71 12.62 3.32
CA ARG A 108 -3.22 12.56 1.94
C ARG A 108 -2.25 11.40 1.75
N ALA A 109 -1.26 11.23 2.65
CA ALA A 109 -0.34 10.10 2.61
C ALA A 109 -1.08 8.74 2.71
N VAL A 110 -2.18 8.68 3.48
CA VAL A 110 -3.01 7.48 3.58
C VAL A 110 -3.73 7.18 2.26
N TYR A 111 -4.28 8.19 1.59
CA TYR A 111 -4.96 8.01 0.30
C TYR A 111 -3.96 7.68 -0.83
N LEU A 112 -2.86 8.42 -0.92
CA LEU A 112 -1.82 8.19 -1.93
C LEU A 112 -1.05 6.87 -1.72
N TYR A 113 -1.16 6.26 -0.55
CA TYR A 113 -0.41 5.04 -0.23
C TYR A 113 -0.65 3.92 -1.25
N ALA A 114 -1.87 3.76 -1.76
CA ALA A 114 -2.19 2.71 -2.72
C ALA A 114 -1.40 2.86 -4.03
N ALA A 115 -1.28 4.08 -4.55
CA ALA A 115 -0.54 4.38 -5.77
C ALA A 115 0.99 4.43 -5.57
N LEU A 116 1.45 4.85 -4.38
CA LEU A 116 2.87 5.04 -4.12
C LEU A 116 3.56 3.82 -3.48
N CYS A 117 2.81 2.95 -2.80
CA CYS A 117 3.34 1.74 -2.18
C CYS A 117 4.17 0.84 -3.15
N PRO A 118 3.83 0.67 -4.44
CA PRO A 118 4.64 -0.11 -5.38
C PRO A 118 6.09 0.38 -5.51
N PHE A 119 6.38 1.65 -5.28
CA PHE A 119 7.75 2.18 -5.28
C PHE A 119 8.66 1.56 -4.20
N GLU A 120 8.12 1.02 -3.11
CA GLU A 120 8.94 0.26 -2.15
C GLU A 120 9.56 -1.01 -2.76
N GLY A 121 9.11 -1.38 -3.95
CA GLY A 121 9.68 -2.42 -4.81
C GLY A 121 10.55 -1.87 -5.94
N THR A 122 11.03 -0.64 -5.86
CA THR A 122 11.89 0.01 -6.87
C THR A 122 13.09 0.69 -6.22
N VAL A 123 13.92 1.34 -7.05
CA VAL A 123 15.07 2.14 -6.59
C VAL A 123 14.69 3.54 -6.11
N VAL A 124 13.44 3.95 -6.28
CA VAL A 124 12.94 5.30 -6.02
C VAL A 124 12.61 5.52 -4.54
N SER A 125 12.98 6.67 -3.99
CA SER A 125 12.58 7.09 -2.64
C SER A 125 11.16 7.64 -2.64
N LEU A 126 10.38 7.28 -1.62
CA LEU A 126 9.02 7.78 -1.32
C LEU A 126 9.00 8.91 -0.29
N GLY A 127 10.10 9.63 -0.15
CA GLY A 127 10.20 10.66 0.88
C GLY A 127 10.29 10.12 2.31
N ARG A 128 10.52 8.81 2.51
CA ARG A 128 10.89 8.32 3.85
C ARG A 128 12.18 9.01 4.30
N GLY A 129 12.21 9.47 5.54
CA GLY A 129 13.31 10.31 6.01
C GLY A 129 13.14 11.79 5.68
N THR A 130 11.92 12.22 5.31
CA THR A 130 11.50 13.62 5.22
C THR A 130 10.27 13.85 6.11
N ASP A 131 9.76 15.07 6.16
CA ASP A 131 8.52 15.45 6.84
C ASP A 131 7.24 15.06 6.06
N LYS A 132 7.37 14.66 4.79
CA LYS A 132 6.26 14.34 3.87
C LYS A 132 6.37 12.94 3.24
N PRO A 133 6.57 11.86 4.02
CA PRO A 133 6.67 10.52 3.47
C PRO A 133 5.34 10.10 2.82
N PHE A 134 5.42 9.44 1.65
CA PHE A 134 4.29 9.06 0.80
C PHE A 134 3.47 10.23 0.25
N GLU A 135 4.05 11.43 0.22
CA GLU A 135 3.50 12.59 -0.48
C GLU A 135 4.49 13.14 -1.52
N MET A 136 5.57 12.41 -1.79
CA MET A 136 6.57 12.71 -2.82
C MET A 136 7.26 11.43 -3.25
N TYR A 137 7.92 11.48 -4.40
CA TYR A 137 8.85 10.43 -4.82
C TYR A 137 9.98 11.01 -5.65
N GLY A 138 11.14 10.33 -5.69
CA GLY A 138 12.26 10.79 -6.50
C GLY A 138 13.51 9.92 -6.37
N HIS A 139 14.45 10.20 -7.26
CA HIS A 139 15.75 9.54 -7.33
C HIS A 139 16.83 10.57 -7.72
N PRO A 140 18.11 10.38 -7.34
CA PRO A 140 19.19 11.28 -7.77
C PRO A 140 19.29 11.48 -9.28
N ASP A 141 19.02 10.45 -10.05
CA ASP A 141 19.17 10.44 -11.50
C ASP A 141 17.92 10.93 -12.27
N MET A 142 16.84 11.33 -11.59
CA MET A 142 15.68 11.99 -12.23
C MET A 142 15.98 13.46 -12.53
N THR A 143 17.02 13.70 -13.33
CA THR A 143 17.61 15.05 -13.56
C THR A 143 16.68 16.04 -14.25
N GLY A 144 15.67 15.55 -15.00
CA GLY A 144 14.65 16.36 -15.66
C GLY A 144 13.59 16.95 -14.71
N ARG A 145 13.54 16.54 -13.43
CA ARG A 145 12.59 17.03 -12.45
C ARG A 145 13.17 18.21 -11.67
N THR A 146 12.31 19.23 -11.37
CA THR A 146 12.71 20.46 -10.67
C THR A 146 12.59 20.39 -9.16
N PHE A 147 11.61 19.63 -8.65
CA PHE A 147 11.46 19.41 -7.21
C PHE A 147 12.60 18.54 -6.68
N SER A 148 13.11 18.87 -5.49
CA SER A 148 14.19 18.09 -4.88
C SER A 148 14.03 17.96 -3.37
N PHE A 149 14.56 16.85 -2.82
CA PHE A 149 14.61 16.56 -1.40
C PHE A 149 15.80 15.66 -1.07
N THR A 150 16.20 15.63 0.21
CA THR A 150 17.27 14.76 0.68
C THR A 150 16.77 13.94 1.87
N PRO A 151 16.62 12.61 1.75
CA PRO A 151 16.25 11.75 2.87
C PRO A 151 17.27 11.83 3.99
N ARG A 152 16.80 11.93 5.24
CA ARG A 152 17.61 11.92 6.45
C ARG A 152 16.99 11.02 7.51
N PRO A 153 17.75 10.47 8.46
CA PRO A 153 17.18 9.68 9.55
C PRO A 153 16.09 10.43 10.31
N THR A 154 14.96 9.76 10.51
CA THR A 154 13.81 10.25 11.30
C THR A 154 13.32 9.16 12.24
N ALA A 155 12.44 9.49 13.18
CA ALA A 155 11.82 8.52 14.07
C ALA A 155 11.05 7.41 13.31
N GLY A 156 10.48 7.76 12.14
CA GLY A 156 9.76 6.83 11.27
C GLY A 156 10.65 6.01 10.32
N ALA A 157 11.87 6.47 10.06
CA ALA A 157 12.81 5.85 9.12
C ALA A 157 14.25 6.12 9.59
N LYS A 158 14.81 5.21 10.37
CA LYS A 158 16.19 5.35 10.90
C LYS A 158 17.25 5.29 9.80
N HIS A 159 17.00 4.49 8.76
CA HIS A 159 17.83 4.32 7.58
C HIS A 159 16.94 4.42 6.34
N PRO A 160 16.57 5.64 5.92
CA PRO A 160 15.70 5.80 4.75
C PRO A 160 16.45 5.41 3.46
N PRO A 161 15.73 4.91 2.44
CA PRO A 161 16.32 4.72 1.11
C PRO A 161 16.92 6.03 0.59
N LEU A 162 18.10 5.94 -0.06
CA LEU A 162 18.84 7.08 -0.61
C LEU A 162 19.23 8.14 0.46
N GLU A 163 19.48 7.71 1.69
CA GLU A 163 19.90 8.58 2.80
C GLU A 163 21.08 9.49 2.38
N GLY A 164 20.95 10.78 2.67
CA GLY A 164 21.97 11.78 2.38
C GLY A 164 22.14 12.17 0.89
N ARG A 165 21.45 11.47 -0.03
CA ARG A 165 21.53 11.78 -1.47
C ARG A 165 20.47 12.80 -1.85
N LEU A 166 20.86 13.80 -2.65
CA LEU A 166 19.90 14.73 -3.25
C LEU A 166 19.08 13.99 -4.31
N CYS A 167 17.79 13.79 -4.05
CA CYS A 167 16.84 13.22 -4.98
C CYS A 167 16.09 14.34 -5.71
N ARG A 168 15.84 14.17 -7.00
CA ARG A 168 14.89 14.96 -7.77
C ARG A 168 13.66 14.14 -8.09
N GLY A 169 12.49 14.77 -8.23
CA GLY A 169 11.27 14.02 -8.43
C GLY A 169 10.01 14.87 -8.47
N VAL A 170 8.96 14.37 -7.84
CA VAL A 170 7.62 14.96 -7.84
C VAL A 170 7.14 15.18 -6.41
N ASP A 171 6.64 16.39 -6.13
CA ASP A 171 5.93 16.73 -4.89
C ASP A 171 4.42 16.62 -5.10
N LEU A 172 3.78 15.75 -4.35
CA LEU A 172 2.32 15.55 -4.33
C LEU A 172 1.69 16.18 -3.08
N SER A 173 2.48 16.81 -2.20
CA SER A 173 1.99 17.36 -0.93
C SER A 173 1.03 18.54 -1.10
N GLY A 174 1.04 19.18 -2.28
CA GLY A 174 0.09 20.22 -2.66
C GLY A 174 -1.23 19.72 -3.23
N MET A 175 -1.36 18.40 -3.50
CA MET A 175 -2.57 17.84 -4.10
C MET A 175 -3.78 18.01 -3.15
N PRO A 176 -4.94 18.51 -3.62
CA PRO A 176 -6.16 18.55 -2.82
C PRO A 176 -6.53 17.18 -2.26
N LEU A 177 -7.08 17.13 -1.05
CA LEU A 177 -7.38 15.84 -0.38
C LEU A 177 -8.42 15.02 -1.14
N ALA A 178 -9.41 15.68 -1.74
CA ALA A 178 -10.41 15.04 -2.59
C ALA A 178 -9.77 14.38 -3.82
N GLU A 179 -8.82 15.05 -4.48
CA GLU A 179 -8.08 14.50 -5.61
C GLU A 179 -7.20 13.32 -5.18
N ALA A 180 -6.49 13.44 -4.05
CA ALA A 180 -5.67 12.35 -3.52
C ALA A 180 -6.48 11.07 -3.23
N ARG A 181 -7.74 11.22 -2.81
CA ARG A 181 -8.67 10.11 -2.57
C ARG A 181 -9.06 9.39 -3.87
N GLU A 182 -9.22 10.14 -4.97
CA GLU A 182 -9.63 9.59 -6.27
C GLU A 182 -8.47 8.93 -7.04
N VAL A 183 -7.22 9.09 -6.59
CA VAL A 183 -6.04 8.49 -7.25
C VAL A 183 -6.13 6.96 -7.29
N GLY A 184 -6.64 6.31 -6.23
CA GLY A 184 -6.77 4.87 -6.16
C GLY A 184 -5.43 4.13 -6.26
N PHE A 185 -5.46 2.93 -6.86
CA PHE A 185 -4.26 2.16 -7.22
C PHE A 185 -3.79 2.56 -8.62
N SER A 186 -3.18 3.74 -8.73
CA SER A 186 -2.62 4.21 -9.99
C SER A 186 -1.17 3.78 -10.16
N LEU A 187 -0.84 3.26 -11.33
CA LEU A 187 0.53 2.89 -11.74
C LEU A 187 1.25 4.01 -12.48
N ARG A 188 0.54 5.13 -12.83
CA ARG A 188 1.11 6.23 -13.61
C ARG A 188 2.43 6.76 -13.05
N TYR A 189 2.51 6.93 -11.72
CA TYR A 189 3.71 7.45 -11.07
C TYR A 189 4.91 6.51 -11.22
N VAL A 190 4.68 5.19 -11.14
CA VAL A 190 5.74 4.18 -11.32
C VAL A 190 6.17 4.12 -12.78
N ILE A 191 5.21 4.19 -13.72
CA ILE A 191 5.47 4.21 -15.17
C ILE A 191 6.30 5.45 -15.52
N ASP A 192 5.87 6.64 -15.07
CA ASP A 192 6.58 7.90 -15.30
C ASP A 192 8.02 7.87 -14.76
N ALA A 193 8.19 7.38 -13.52
CA ALA A 193 9.52 7.28 -12.91
C ALA A 193 10.41 6.23 -13.59
N CYS A 194 9.84 5.13 -14.07
CA CYS A 194 10.56 4.12 -14.84
C CYS A 194 11.06 4.70 -16.18
N ALA A 195 10.21 5.49 -16.84
CA ALA A 195 10.57 6.20 -18.07
C ALA A 195 11.63 7.27 -17.82
N ASP A 196 11.50 8.08 -16.76
CA ASP A 196 12.47 9.12 -16.40
C ASP A 196 13.87 8.56 -16.12
N LEU A 197 13.96 7.35 -15.56
CA LEU A 197 15.24 6.75 -15.15
C LEU A 197 15.88 5.85 -16.21
N GLU A 198 15.14 5.36 -17.18
CA GLU A 198 15.62 4.49 -18.27
C GLU A 198 16.51 3.32 -17.80
N MET A 199 16.29 2.82 -16.56
CA MET A 199 17.10 1.76 -15.95
C MET A 199 16.68 0.34 -16.37
N GLY A 200 15.61 0.22 -17.15
CA GLY A 200 15.04 -1.07 -17.53
C GLY A 200 14.77 -1.94 -16.30
N ASP A 201 15.18 -3.19 -16.37
CA ASP A 201 14.94 -4.16 -15.28
C ASP A 201 15.56 -3.77 -13.93
N LYS A 202 16.64 -2.97 -13.93
CA LYS A 202 17.31 -2.50 -12.72
C LYS A 202 16.49 -1.48 -11.93
N PHE A 203 15.42 -0.93 -12.50
CA PHE A 203 14.47 -0.07 -11.80
C PHE A 203 13.73 -0.82 -10.69
N PHE A 204 13.45 -2.11 -10.90
CA PHE A 204 12.66 -2.94 -10.01
C PHE A 204 13.52 -3.79 -9.07
N THR A 205 12.99 -4.08 -7.90
CA THR A 205 13.53 -5.07 -6.96
C THR A 205 12.56 -6.26 -6.84
N PRO A 206 13.00 -7.42 -6.30
CA PRO A 206 12.10 -8.57 -6.08
C PRO A 206 10.93 -8.30 -5.12
N MET A 207 10.85 -7.10 -4.54
CA MET A 207 9.73 -6.68 -3.72
C MET A 207 8.54 -6.20 -4.55
N PHE A 208 8.75 -5.75 -5.78
CA PHE A 208 7.71 -5.14 -6.61
C PHE A 208 6.54 -6.07 -6.83
N GLU A 209 6.79 -7.29 -7.30
CA GLU A 209 5.75 -8.30 -7.54
C GLU A 209 5.01 -8.68 -6.25
N LYS A 210 5.70 -8.70 -5.11
CA LYS A 210 5.08 -8.98 -3.80
C LYS A 210 4.13 -7.87 -3.36
N LEU A 211 4.43 -6.62 -3.71
CA LEU A 211 3.59 -5.46 -3.40
C LEU A 211 2.41 -5.35 -4.35
N VAL A 212 2.65 -5.47 -5.65
CA VAL A 212 1.59 -5.42 -6.67
C VAL A 212 0.77 -6.71 -6.65
N GLY A 213 1.41 -7.85 -6.41
CA GLY A 213 0.75 -9.15 -6.24
C GLY A 213 0.73 -10.02 -7.50
N VAL A 214 1.29 -9.54 -8.60
CA VAL A 214 1.38 -10.24 -9.90
C VAL A 214 2.68 -9.88 -10.62
N GLY A 215 3.15 -10.73 -11.54
CA GLY A 215 4.40 -10.49 -12.28
C GLY A 215 4.21 -9.70 -13.57
N TRP A 216 3.09 -9.91 -14.24
CA TRP A 216 2.85 -9.35 -15.57
C TRP A 216 2.84 -7.80 -15.60
N VAL A 217 2.53 -7.13 -14.49
CA VAL A 217 2.55 -5.65 -14.41
C VAL A 217 3.96 -5.10 -14.69
N ARG A 218 5.00 -5.71 -14.08
CA ARG A 218 6.39 -5.32 -14.35
C ARG A 218 6.75 -5.52 -15.82
N GLU A 219 6.39 -6.68 -16.38
CA GLU A 219 6.65 -7.02 -17.77
C GLU A 219 6.00 -5.99 -18.72
N MET A 220 4.75 -5.60 -18.46
CA MET A 220 4.04 -4.61 -19.26
C MET A 220 4.66 -3.21 -19.14
N ILE A 221 5.06 -2.78 -17.94
CA ILE A 221 5.76 -1.49 -17.76
C ILE A 221 7.07 -1.48 -18.55
N LEU A 222 7.87 -2.54 -18.48
CA LEU A 222 9.11 -2.66 -19.22
C LEU A 222 8.90 -2.71 -20.74
N ALA A 223 7.76 -3.21 -21.18
CA ALA A 223 7.36 -3.19 -22.60
C ALA A 223 6.83 -1.82 -23.05
N GLY A 224 6.76 -0.82 -22.16
CA GLY A 224 6.28 0.53 -22.46
C GLY A 224 4.75 0.67 -22.48
N ALA A 225 4.02 -0.26 -21.87
CA ALA A 225 2.57 -0.17 -21.79
C ALA A 225 2.11 1.01 -20.93
N SER A 226 1.06 1.68 -21.37
CA SER A 226 0.36 2.72 -20.60
C SER A 226 -0.41 2.13 -19.41
N GLU A 227 -0.77 2.97 -18.44
CA GLU A 227 -1.62 2.54 -17.32
C GLU A 227 -2.96 1.96 -17.81
N ALA A 228 -3.55 2.54 -18.87
CA ALA A 228 -4.83 2.08 -19.41
C ALA A 228 -4.75 0.66 -20.03
N GLU A 229 -3.60 0.29 -20.59
CA GLU A 229 -3.38 -1.06 -21.13
C GLU A 229 -3.10 -2.08 -20.03
N ILE A 230 -2.58 -1.63 -18.87
CA ILE A 230 -2.27 -2.49 -17.72
C ILE A 230 -3.52 -2.78 -16.88
N ARG A 231 -4.49 -1.88 -16.85
CA ARG A 231 -5.73 -1.96 -16.05
C ARG A 231 -6.87 -2.59 -16.80
#